data_ffbfb2e3709b3df035c28e01ced86bd5
#
_entry.id   ffbfb2e3709b3df035c28e01ced86bd5
#
_cell.length_a   1.000
_cell.length_b   1.000
_cell.length_c   1.000
_cell.angle_alpha   90.00
_cell.angle_beta   90.00
_cell.angle_gamma   90.00
#
_symmetry.space_group_name_H-M   'P 1'
#
loop_
_entity.id
_entity.type
_entity.pdbx_description
1 polymer ?
#
loop_
_entity_poly.entity_id
_entity_poly.type
_entity_poly.pdbx_seq_one_letter_code
_entity_poly.pdbx_strand_id
1 'polypeptide(L)'
;MTDGWATPARAAALADAILVLHAGVVAFVVLGTLAIVVGGPRGWPVVRSFALRAAHLALMLLIALQAWLGRLCPLTGWEQALRSRAGQDTYGGSFIQHWLSRLIFFEAPWWAFVAAYTALAAVALACWWRWPPRRRRAGPAH
;
A
#
# COMPACT_ATOMS: atom_id res chain seq x y z
N MET A 1 -21.58 -26.16 -15.38
CA MET A 1 -22.22 -25.04 -14.68
C MET A 1 -21.28 -23.85 -14.85
N THR A 2 -21.59 -23.02 -15.79
CA THR A 2 -20.82 -21.77 -16.02
C THR A 2 -21.33 -20.77 -15.00
N ASP A 3 -20.48 -20.39 -14.06
CA ASP A 3 -20.76 -19.31 -13.12
C ASP A 3 -20.92 -18.02 -13.89
N GLY A 4 -22.17 -17.71 -14.26
CA GLY A 4 -22.55 -16.62 -15.17
C GLY A 4 -22.27 -15.20 -14.69
N TRP A 5 -21.54 -15.04 -13.56
CA TRP A 5 -21.12 -13.75 -13.02
C TRP A 5 -19.69 -13.35 -13.43
N ALA A 6 -18.88 -14.27 -13.94
CA ALA A 6 -17.48 -14.03 -14.29
C ALA A 6 -17.21 -14.17 -15.79
N THR A 7 -17.79 -13.29 -16.61
CA THR A 7 -17.34 -13.20 -18.00
C THR A 7 -15.90 -12.68 -18.05
N PRO A 8 -15.08 -13.08 -19.07
CA PRO A 8 -13.71 -12.59 -19.22
C PRO A 8 -13.61 -11.06 -19.15
N ALA A 9 -14.56 -10.35 -19.72
CA ALA A 9 -14.62 -8.88 -19.70
C ALA A 9 -14.81 -8.34 -18.25
N ARG A 10 -15.68 -8.97 -17.45
CA ARG A 10 -15.87 -8.58 -16.04
C ARG A 10 -14.66 -8.90 -15.20
N ALA A 11 -14.01 -10.05 -15.43
CA ALA A 11 -12.79 -10.41 -14.74
C ALA A 11 -11.66 -9.41 -15.04
N ALA A 12 -11.51 -8.98 -16.28
CA ALA A 12 -10.57 -7.94 -16.67
C ALA A 12 -10.85 -6.60 -15.98
N ALA A 13 -12.12 -6.15 -15.98
CA ALA A 13 -12.51 -4.89 -15.33
C ALA A 13 -12.28 -4.92 -13.82
N LEU A 14 -12.54 -6.05 -13.16
CA LEU A 14 -12.24 -6.21 -11.73
C LEU A 14 -10.74 -6.24 -11.45
N ALA A 15 -9.94 -6.87 -12.31
CA ALA A 15 -8.48 -6.85 -12.20
C ALA A 15 -7.94 -5.42 -12.31
N ASP A 16 -8.45 -4.62 -13.25
CA ASP A 16 -8.07 -3.23 -13.41
C ASP A 16 -8.50 -2.37 -12.20
N ALA A 17 -9.68 -2.61 -11.64
CA ALA A 17 -10.12 -1.93 -10.43
C ALA A 17 -9.21 -2.25 -9.22
N ILE A 18 -8.79 -3.50 -9.07
CA ILE A 18 -7.84 -3.91 -8.02
C ILE A 18 -6.46 -3.28 -8.26
N LEU A 19 -6.01 -3.20 -9.51
CA LEU A 19 -4.76 -2.54 -9.88
C LEU A 19 -4.77 -1.06 -9.47
N VAL A 20 -5.85 -0.34 -9.78
CA VAL A 20 -6.02 1.08 -9.42
C VAL A 20 -6.07 1.24 -7.89
N LEU A 21 -6.81 0.37 -7.19
CA LEU A 21 -6.84 0.36 -5.73
C LEU A 21 -5.44 0.13 -5.14
N HIS A 22 -4.69 -0.82 -5.68
CA HIS A 22 -3.34 -1.13 -5.21
C HIS A 22 -2.39 0.06 -5.45
N ALA A 23 -2.45 0.67 -6.63
CA ALA A 23 -1.69 1.89 -6.93
C ALA A 23 -2.06 3.04 -5.96
N GLY A 24 -3.33 3.17 -5.59
CA GLY A 24 -3.80 4.12 -4.58
C GLY A 24 -3.23 3.83 -3.19
N VAL A 25 -3.15 2.56 -2.78
CA VAL A 25 -2.51 2.15 -1.52
C VAL A 25 -1.02 2.51 -1.52
N VAL A 26 -0.31 2.21 -2.60
CA VAL A 26 1.11 2.56 -2.75
C VAL A 26 1.30 4.07 -2.69
N ALA A 27 0.49 4.84 -3.43
CA ALA A 27 0.52 6.29 -3.40
C ALA A 27 0.26 6.85 -2.00
N PHE A 28 -0.74 6.32 -1.29
CA PHE A 28 -1.04 6.71 0.09
C PHE A 28 0.13 6.44 1.04
N VAL A 29 0.79 5.30 0.91
CA VAL A 29 1.96 4.93 1.73
C VAL A 29 3.14 5.86 1.45
N VAL A 30 3.49 6.06 0.19
CA VAL A 30 4.66 6.87 -0.20
C VAL A 30 4.41 8.36 0.09
N LEU A 31 3.32 8.91 -0.43
CA LEU A 31 2.97 10.32 -0.25
C LEU A 31 2.63 10.63 1.21
N GLY A 32 1.98 9.70 1.91
CA GLY A 32 1.71 9.80 3.34
C GLY A 32 2.99 9.87 4.16
N THR A 33 3.97 9.03 3.88
CA THR A 33 5.30 9.10 4.53
C THR A 33 5.96 10.43 4.29
N LEU A 34 6.01 10.89 3.04
CA LEU A 34 6.59 12.19 2.69
C LEU A 34 5.85 13.35 3.40
N ALA A 35 4.53 13.34 3.37
CA ALA A 35 3.71 14.35 4.04
C ALA A 35 3.94 14.37 5.55
N ILE A 36 4.09 13.20 6.19
CA ILE A 36 4.35 13.08 7.62
C ILE A 36 5.75 13.61 7.97
N VAL A 37 6.75 13.23 7.21
CA VAL A 37 8.14 13.66 7.44
C VAL A 37 8.29 15.17 7.25
N VAL A 38 7.67 15.73 6.22
CA VAL A 38 7.76 17.16 5.89
C VAL A 38 6.81 18.00 6.75
N GLY A 39 5.58 17.53 6.91
CA GLY A 39 4.50 18.27 7.59
C GLY A 39 4.51 18.13 9.10
N GLY A 40 5.10 17.06 9.64
CA GLY A 40 5.22 16.85 11.08
C GLY A 40 5.95 18.00 11.79
N PRO A 41 7.19 18.35 11.38
CA PRO A 41 7.92 19.51 11.93
C PRO A 41 7.21 20.83 11.69
N ARG A 42 6.52 20.97 10.55
CA ARG A 42 5.78 22.19 10.17
C ARG A 42 4.42 22.31 10.86
N GLY A 43 4.00 21.30 11.61
CA GLY A 43 2.75 21.34 12.37
C GLY A 43 1.49 21.24 11.52
N TRP A 44 1.56 20.70 10.30
CA TRP A 44 0.40 20.57 9.41
C TRP A 44 -0.74 19.79 10.09
N PRO A 45 -1.96 20.36 10.16
CA PRO A 45 -3.05 19.74 10.91
C PRO A 45 -3.49 18.40 10.31
N VAL A 46 -3.43 18.26 8.99
CA VAL A 46 -3.82 17.02 8.27
C VAL A 46 -2.93 15.86 8.69
N VAL A 47 -1.61 16.05 8.71
CA VAL A 47 -0.66 14.98 9.07
C VAL A 47 -0.60 14.70 10.57
N ARG A 48 -1.25 15.52 11.39
CA ARG A 48 -1.43 15.27 12.82
C ARG A 48 -2.77 14.59 13.17
N SER A 49 -3.62 14.32 12.18
CA SER A 49 -4.84 13.53 12.35
C SER A 49 -4.50 12.14 12.87
N PHE A 50 -5.11 11.75 14.01
CA PHE A 50 -4.91 10.41 14.58
C PHE A 50 -5.35 9.32 13.61
N ALA A 51 -6.51 9.46 12.98
CA ALA A 51 -7.06 8.46 12.08
C ALA A 51 -6.13 8.23 10.87
N LEU A 52 -5.65 9.30 10.24
CA LEU A 52 -4.73 9.21 9.10
C LEU A 52 -3.40 8.55 9.51
N ARG A 53 -2.83 8.97 10.63
CA ARG A 53 -1.56 8.42 11.13
C ARG A 53 -1.70 6.95 11.53
N ALA A 54 -2.79 6.58 12.20
CA ALA A 54 -3.05 5.21 12.61
C ALA A 54 -3.26 4.29 11.39
N ALA A 55 -4.05 4.72 10.41
CA ALA A 55 -4.26 3.99 9.17
C ALA A 55 -2.94 3.81 8.39
N HIS A 56 -2.16 4.88 8.25
CA HIS A 56 -0.87 4.85 7.58
C HIS A 56 0.12 3.89 8.27
N LEU A 57 0.27 4.01 9.59
CA LEU A 57 1.18 3.15 10.37
C LEU A 57 0.75 1.68 10.33
N ALA A 58 -0.55 1.40 10.50
CA ALA A 58 -1.08 0.04 10.43
C ALA A 58 -0.81 -0.60 9.06
N LEU A 59 -1.02 0.16 7.99
CA LEU A 59 -0.76 -0.30 6.63
C LEU A 59 0.74 -0.54 6.39
N MET A 60 1.62 0.35 6.87
CA MET A 60 3.07 0.17 6.79
C MET A 60 3.55 -1.08 7.53
N LEU A 61 3.04 -1.32 8.74
CA LEU A 61 3.38 -2.52 9.51
C LEU A 61 2.89 -3.79 8.82
N LEU A 62 1.69 -3.76 8.24
CA LEU A 62 1.14 -4.89 7.48
C LEU A 62 2.01 -5.21 6.26
N ILE A 63 2.40 -4.19 5.48
CA ILE A 63 3.25 -4.36 4.29
C ILE A 63 4.63 -4.91 4.69
N ALA A 64 5.24 -4.35 5.72
CA ALA A 64 6.53 -4.84 6.23
C ALA A 64 6.42 -6.30 6.70
N LEU A 65 5.38 -6.65 7.45
CA LEU A 65 5.14 -8.01 7.91
C LEU A 65 4.97 -9.00 6.74
N GLN A 66 4.20 -8.63 5.72
CA GLN A 66 4.01 -9.47 4.52
C GLN A 66 5.37 -9.71 3.82
N ALA A 67 6.19 -8.67 3.69
CA ALA A 67 7.52 -8.78 3.09
C ALA A 67 8.45 -9.71 3.90
N TRP A 68 8.44 -9.60 5.23
CA TRP A 68 9.19 -10.52 6.11
C TRP A 68 8.73 -11.98 6.00
N LEU A 69 7.44 -12.21 5.83
CA LEU A 69 6.87 -13.54 5.65
C LEU A 69 7.05 -14.10 4.22
N GLY A 70 7.68 -13.33 3.32
CA GLY A 70 7.84 -13.71 1.92
C GLY A 70 6.50 -13.80 1.17
N ARG A 71 5.47 -13.08 1.64
CA ARG A 71 4.12 -13.12 1.05
C ARG A 71 3.87 -11.90 0.18
N LEU A 72 3.26 -12.15 -0.97
CA LEU A 72 2.74 -11.09 -1.81
C LEU A 72 1.52 -10.44 -1.16
N CYS A 73 1.29 -9.17 -1.49
CA CYS A 73 0.07 -8.49 -1.10
C CYS A 73 -1.16 -9.25 -1.65
N PRO A 74 -2.21 -9.47 -0.85
CA PRO A 74 -3.43 -10.14 -1.32
C PRO A 74 -4.04 -9.48 -2.56
N LEU A 75 -3.95 -8.16 -2.69
CA LEU A 75 -4.42 -7.43 -3.87
C LEU A 75 -3.71 -7.89 -5.16
N THR A 76 -2.39 -8.13 -5.09
CA THR A 76 -1.62 -8.67 -6.22
C THR A 76 -2.11 -10.07 -6.60
N GLY A 77 -2.33 -10.94 -5.61
CA GLY A 77 -2.81 -12.29 -5.86
C GLY A 77 -4.21 -12.30 -6.50
N TRP A 78 -5.11 -11.48 -6.01
CA TRP A 78 -6.47 -11.36 -6.57
C TRP A 78 -6.48 -10.76 -7.98
N GLU A 79 -5.69 -9.72 -8.21
CA GLU A 79 -5.52 -9.14 -9.54
C GLU A 79 -5.04 -10.18 -10.56
N GLN A 80 -3.97 -10.91 -10.21
CA GLN A 80 -3.41 -11.93 -11.10
C GLN A 80 -4.39 -13.09 -11.37
N ALA A 81 -5.12 -13.53 -10.35
CA ALA A 81 -6.15 -14.56 -10.51
C ALA A 81 -7.28 -14.12 -11.46
N LEU A 82 -7.68 -12.85 -11.38
CA LEU A 82 -8.69 -12.29 -12.29
C LEU A 82 -8.16 -12.11 -13.71
N ARG A 83 -6.91 -11.68 -13.87
CA ARG A 83 -6.26 -11.58 -15.20
C ARG A 83 -6.14 -12.94 -15.87
N SER A 84 -5.75 -13.96 -15.11
CA SER A 84 -5.70 -15.33 -15.62
C SER A 84 -7.07 -15.82 -16.09
N ARG A 85 -8.14 -15.53 -15.35
CA ARG A 85 -9.53 -15.86 -15.76
C ARG A 85 -9.99 -15.08 -16.99
N ALA A 86 -9.45 -13.88 -17.19
CA ALA A 86 -9.71 -13.06 -18.36
C ALA A 86 -8.89 -13.47 -19.60
N GLY A 87 -8.00 -14.47 -19.48
CA GLY A 87 -7.06 -14.86 -20.54
C GLY A 87 -5.96 -13.83 -20.81
N GLN A 88 -5.68 -12.96 -19.85
CA GLN A 88 -4.63 -11.97 -19.92
C GLN A 88 -3.33 -12.49 -19.31
N ASP A 89 -2.19 -11.91 -19.75
CA ASP A 89 -0.89 -12.23 -19.17
C ASP A 89 -0.80 -11.80 -17.71
N THR A 90 -0.19 -12.66 -16.92
CA THR A 90 0.12 -12.40 -15.51
C THR A 90 1.60 -12.12 -15.32
N TYR A 91 1.96 -11.40 -14.27
CA TYR A 91 3.34 -11.12 -13.91
C TYR A 91 3.76 -11.84 -12.63
N GLY A 92 5.04 -12.22 -12.52
CA GLY A 92 5.60 -12.79 -11.31
C GLY A 92 6.04 -11.71 -10.32
N GLY A 93 6.07 -12.05 -9.03
CA GLY A 93 6.57 -11.17 -7.98
C GLY A 93 5.54 -10.16 -7.45
N SER A 94 6.02 -9.18 -6.71
CA SER A 94 5.17 -8.15 -6.13
C SER A 94 4.80 -7.06 -7.14
N PHE A 95 3.72 -6.34 -6.86
CA PHE A 95 3.31 -5.17 -7.64
C PHE A 95 4.45 -4.16 -7.81
N ILE A 96 5.11 -3.79 -6.72
CA ILE A 96 6.22 -2.83 -6.74
C ILE A 96 7.41 -3.38 -7.54
N GLN A 97 7.76 -4.65 -7.34
CA GLN A 97 8.85 -5.28 -8.07
C GLN A 97 8.60 -5.26 -9.58
N HIS A 98 7.39 -5.60 -10.01
CA HIS A 98 7.02 -5.61 -11.43
C HIS A 98 7.10 -4.20 -12.06
N TRP A 99 6.48 -3.22 -11.42
CA TRP A 99 6.44 -1.85 -11.96
C TRP A 99 7.79 -1.14 -11.86
N LEU A 100 8.55 -1.39 -10.78
CA LEU A 100 9.87 -0.80 -10.60
C LEU A 100 10.87 -1.35 -11.64
N SER A 101 10.87 -2.66 -11.88
CA SER A 101 11.73 -3.26 -12.90
C SER A 101 11.42 -2.72 -14.30
N ARG A 102 10.15 -2.45 -14.58
CA ARG A 102 9.70 -1.87 -15.85
C ARG A 102 10.09 -0.41 -16.03
N LEU A 103 10.09 0.36 -14.93
CA LEU A 103 10.35 1.80 -14.98
C LEU A 103 11.84 2.13 -15.00
N ILE A 104 12.66 1.40 -14.25
CA ILE A 104 14.10 1.69 -14.08
C ILE A 104 15.01 0.56 -14.59
N PHE A 105 14.44 -0.44 -15.26
CA PHE A 105 15.18 -1.61 -15.81
C PHE A 105 16.08 -2.32 -14.77
N PHE A 106 15.71 -2.27 -13.50
CA PHE A 106 16.47 -2.84 -12.39
C PHE A 106 15.64 -3.90 -11.65
N GLU A 107 16.18 -5.11 -11.59
CA GLU A 107 15.60 -6.20 -10.80
C GLU A 107 16.22 -6.24 -9.41
N ALA A 108 15.53 -5.67 -8.44
CA ALA A 108 15.97 -5.72 -7.05
C ALA A 108 15.67 -7.08 -6.42
N PRO A 109 16.59 -7.65 -5.63
CA PRO A 109 16.33 -8.88 -4.90
C PRO A 109 15.30 -8.66 -3.79
N TRP A 110 14.59 -9.73 -3.40
CA TRP A 110 13.52 -9.65 -2.40
C TRP A 110 13.94 -8.98 -1.09
N TRP A 111 15.15 -9.25 -0.60
CA TRP A 111 15.66 -8.65 0.63
C TRP A 111 15.73 -7.12 0.58
N ALA A 112 15.94 -6.53 -0.59
CA ALA A 112 15.95 -5.08 -0.75
C ALA A 112 14.56 -4.47 -0.49
N PHE A 113 13.49 -5.15 -0.90
CA PHE A 113 12.11 -4.74 -0.58
C PHE A 113 11.82 -4.89 0.91
N VAL A 114 12.24 -6.00 1.53
CA VAL A 114 12.12 -6.19 2.99
C VAL A 114 12.82 -5.05 3.73
N ALA A 115 14.05 -4.72 3.35
CA ALA A 115 14.82 -3.63 3.96
C ALA A 115 14.13 -2.26 3.76
N ALA A 116 13.67 -1.96 2.55
CA ALA A 116 12.98 -0.70 2.23
C ALA A 116 11.67 -0.54 3.03
N TYR A 117 10.83 -1.57 3.07
CA TYR A 117 9.57 -1.52 3.82
C TYR A 117 9.78 -1.45 5.32
N THR A 118 10.80 -2.13 5.83
CA THR A 118 11.20 -2.05 7.24
C THR A 118 11.69 -0.64 7.58
N ALA A 119 12.52 -0.04 6.74
CA ALA A 119 13.00 1.33 6.92
C ALA A 119 11.84 2.34 6.91
N LEU A 120 10.91 2.22 5.96
CA LEU A 120 9.72 3.08 5.89
C LEU A 120 8.83 2.92 7.12
N ALA A 121 8.60 1.69 7.58
CA ALA A 121 7.84 1.41 8.80
C ALA A 121 8.53 2.01 10.04
N ALA A 122 9.86 1.90 10.14
CA ALA A 122 10.65 2.50 11.21
C ALA A 122 10.57 4.03 11.20
N VAL A 123 10.64 4.67 10.03
CA VAL A 123 10.45 6.12 9.86
C VAL A 123 9.04 6.53 10.31
N ALA A 124 8.00 5.82 9.89
CA ALA A 124 6.63 6.12 10.29
C ALA A 124 6.44 6.01 11.81
N LEU A 125 7.05 5.00 12.43
CA LEU A 125 7.01 4.78 13.88
C LEU A 125 7.81 5.86 14.63
N ALA A 126 9.01 6.23 14.17
CA ALA A 126 9.81 7.31 14.74
C ALA A 126 9.06 8.65 14.66
N CYS A 127 8.41 8.93 13.53
CA CYS A 127 7.57 10.12 13.37
C CYS A 127 6.35 10.11 14.29
N TRP A 128 5.83 8.93 14.65
CA TRP A 128 4.74 8.79 15.61
C TRP A 128 5.16 9.29 16.99
N TRP A 129 6.33 8.93 17.44
CA TRP A 129 6.87 9.37 18.73
C TRP A 129 7.37 10.81 18.72
N ARG A 130 8.02 11.22 17.63
CA ARG A 130 8.61 12.56 17.55
C ARG A 130 7.57 13.67 17.37
N TRP A 131 6.49 13.38 16.61
CA TRP A 131 5.37 14.28 16.36
C TRP A 131 4.06 13.53 16.56
N PRO A 132 3.63 13.34 17.82
CA PRO A 132 2.48 12.52 18.14
C PRO A 132 1.21 13.05 17.47
N PRO A 133 0.33 12.16 17.00
CA PRO A 133 -0.94 12.55 16.41
C PRO A 133 -1.86 13.16 17.47
N ARG A 134 -2.70 14.11 17.04
CA ARG A 134 -3.70 14.73 17.91
C ARG A 134 -5.03 14.03 17.71
N ARG A 135 -5.60 13.51 18.79
CA ARG A 135 -7.02 13.08 18.79
C ARG A 135 -7.89 14.32 18.73
N ARG A 136 -8.89 14.37 17.82
CA ARG A 136 -9.96 15.35 17.93
C ARG A 136 -10.66 15.10 19.27
N ARG A 137 -10.56 16.03 20.21
CA ARG A 137 -11.50 16.05 21.33
C ARG A 137 -12.88 16.28 20.74
N ALA A 138 -13.80 15.34 20.95
CA ALA A 138 -15.22 15.62 20.76
C ALA A 138 -15.53 16.83 21.64
N GLY A 139 -15.92 17.95 21.02
CA GLY A 139 -16.38 19.11 21.77
C GLY A 139 -17.56 18.67 22.61
N PRO A 140 -17.78 19.32 23.79
CA PRO A 140 -18.97 19.02 24.60
C PRO A 140 -20.21 19.23 23.73
N ALA A 141 -21.08 18.21 23.69
CA ALA A 141 -22.39 18.33 23.08
C ALA A 141 -23.19 19.38 23.90
N HIS A 142 -23.50 20.50 23.26
CA HIS A 142 -24.45 21.49 23.77
C HIS A 142 -25.86 21.07 23.37
#